data_4b247f9367559c3afecce4ee48a4d9c3
#
_entry.id   4b247f9367559c3afecce4ee48a4d9c3
#
_cell.length_a   1.000
_cell.length_b   1.000
_cell.length_c   1.000
_cell.angle_alpha   90.00
_cell.angle_beta   90.00
_cell.angle_gamma   90.00
#
_symmetry.space_group_name_H-M   'P 1'
#
loop_
_entity.id
_entity.type
_entity.pdbx_description
1 polymer ?
#
loop_
_entity_poly.entity_id
_entity_poly.type
_entity_poly.pdbx_seq_one_letter_code
_entity_poly.pdbx_strand_id
1 'polypeptide(L)'
;FSSPVFATPRVLIVGDSWAAGVWATRAMDEVFQEFGMQGVESEATLTAVSGSKASQWAKQDWLNYITYELAVYPTIDTVHIIIGGNDVLARIQNTNVFTGLNQYFRNSWWNEIKKNVQTVCNYCLLHPQIKHVVIGGYDYLNRTTAEFVMSLMGQKCTFGGMSQYQVNTAFIEVGQKMAEIALSTPNVGYVQNFGLLQWYFNWPAGSAHPGLYPTYNPWPGGNAYFPMPDASFDPLWVGSFALPGDGIHPNENAHKVMLRNAVQQFYTHWYGSK
;
A
#
# COMPACT_ATOMS: atom_id res chain seq x y z
N PHE A 1 -14.86 25.69 -30.36
CA PHE A 1 -13.94 24.55 -30.16
C PHE A 1 -13.34 24.74 -28.78
N SER A 2 -13.84 23.99 -27.75
CA SER A 2 -13.15 23.89 -26.48
C SER A 2 -11.89 23.05 -26.72
N SER A 3 -10.72 23.62 -26.46
CA SER A 3 -9.49 22.82 -26.42
C SER A 3 -9.71 21.64 -25.47
N PRO A 4 -9.26 20.42 -25.84
CA PRO A 4 -9.31 19.32 -24.90
C PRO A 4 -8.55 19.76 -23.64
N VAL A 5 -9.25 19.77 -22.51
CA VAL A 5 -8.60 19.93 -21.22
C VAL A 5 -7.80 18.64 -21.03
N PHE A 6 -6.51 18.66 -21.31
CA PHE A 6 -5.64 17.58 -20.91
C PHE A 6 -5.71 17.53 -19.39
N ALA A 7 -6.22 16.43 -18.87
CA ALA A 7 -6.18 16.19 -17.45
C ALA A 7 -4.71 16.24 -17.02
N THR A 8 -4.44 17.07 -16.04
CA THR A 8 -3.08 17.27 -15.53
C THR A 8 -2.98 16.51 -14.22
N PRO A 9 -2.00 15.58 -14.08
CA PRO A 9 -1.89 14.80 -12.87
C PRO A 9 -1.70 15.69 -11.64
N ARG A 10 -2.45 15.37 -10.59
CA ARG A 10 -2.41 16.04 -9.28
C ARG A 10 -1.79 15.15 -8.22
N VAL A 11 -1.75 13.83 -8.45
CA VAL A 11 -1.27 12.84 -7.50
C VAL A 11 -0.13 12.04 -8.12
N LEU A 12 1.03 12.01 -7.45
CA LEU A 12 2.12 11.09 -7.77
C LEU A 12 1.98 9.83 -6.93
N ILE A 13 1.91 8.67 -7.57
CA ILE A 13 1.96 7.37 -6.86
C ILE A 13 3.42 6.92 -6.80
N VAL A 14 3.90 6.59 -5.60
CA VAL A 14 5.26 6.11 -5.36
C VAL A 14 5.20 4.77 -4.65
N GLY A 15 5.86 3.74 -5.17
CA GLY A 15 5.89 2.50 -4.42
C GLY A 15 6.27 1.25 -5.18
N ASP A 16 5.81 0.12 -4.64
CA ASP A 16 6.13 -1.23 -5.09
C ASP A 16 5.10 -1.81 -6.07
N SER A 17 4.95 -3.14 -6.09
CA SER A 17 4.00 -3.83 -6.96
C SER A 17 2.53 -3.47 -6.72
N TRP A 18 2.16 -3.08 -5.48
CA TRP A 18 0.81 -2.61 -5.19
C TRP A 18 0.57 -1.21 -5.80
N ALA A 19 1.56 -0.33 -5.72
CA ALA A 19 1.52 0.96 -6.42
C ALA A 19 1.46 0.76 -7.95
N ALA A 20 2.25 -0.18 -8.48
CA ALA A 20 2.23 -0.53 -9.89
C ALA A 20 0.88 -1.11 -10.34
N GLY A 21 0.21 -1.92 -9.51
CA GLY A 21 -1.15 -2.43 -9.76
C GLY A 21 -2.17 -1.30 -9.81
N VAL A 22 -2.13 -0.38 -8.86
CA VAL A 22 -3.00 0.82 -8.86
C VAL A 22 -2.80 1.66 -10.13
N TRP A 23 -1.55 1.87 -10.53
CA TRP A 23 -1.21 2.65 -11.72
C TRP A 23 -1.62 1.94 -13.02
N ALA A 24 -1.28 0.66 -13.17
CA ALA A 24 -1.54 -0.09 -14.39
C ALA A 24 -3.04 -0.24 -14.70
N THR A 25 -3.87 -0.33 -13.67
CA THR A 25 -5.32 -0.44 -13.80
C THR A 25 -6.04 0.91 -13.84
N ARG A 26 -5.32 2.02 -13.62
CA ARG A 26 -5.91 3.37 -13.46
C ARG A 26 -6.95 3.44 -12.33
N ALA A 27 -6.87 2.52 -11.37
CA ALA A 27 -7.85 2.38 -10.29
C ALA A 27 -8.03 3.67 -9.48
N MET A 28 -6.95 4.46 -9.26
CA MET A 28 -7.03 5.72 -8.54
C MET A 28 -7.85 6.77 -9.29
N ASP A 29 -7.65 6.89 -10.60
CA ASP A 29 -8.34 7.88 -11.42
C ASP A 29 -9.83 7.56 -11.53
N GLU A 30 -10.17 6.28 -11.66
CA GLU A 30 -11.57 5.84 -11.67
C GLU A 30 -12.26 6.14 -10.34
N VAL A 31 -11.59 5.89 -9.21
CA VAL A 31 -12.12 6.22 -7.89
C VAL A 31 -12.27 7.75 -7.73
N PHE A 32 -11.35 8.57 -8.22
CA PHE A 32 -11.53 10.03 -8.23
C PHE A 32 -12.79 10.44 -9.02
N GLN A 33 -13.04 9.82 -10.17
CA GLN A 33 -14.25 10.08 -10.96
C GLN A 33 -15.53 9.64 -10.22
N GLU A 34 -15.52 8.48 -9.53
CA GLU A 34 -16.63 8.02 -8.69
C GLU A 34 -17.02 9.05 -7.62
N PHE A 35 -16.04 9.79 -7.09
CA PHE A 35 -16.24 10.83 -6.09
C PHE A 35 -16.44 12.25 -6.69
N GLY A 36 -16.65 12.34 -8.00
CA GLY A 36 -16.91 13.61 -8.68
C GLY A 36 -15.69 14.53 -8.82
N MET A 37 -14.48 14.01 -8.60
CA MET A 37 -13.23 14.78 -8.73
C MET A 37 -12.74 14.78 -10.18
N GLN A 38 -13.54 15.38 -11.07
CA GLN A 38 -13.24 15.47 -12.49
C GLN A 38 -11.94 16.26 -12.72
N GLY A 39 -11.03 15.69 -13.51
CA GLY A 39 -9.73 16.31 -13.83
C GLY A 39 -8.64 16.12 -12.77
N VAL A 40 -8.89 15.31 -11.73
CA VAL A 40 -7.84 14.82 -10.83
C VAL A 40 -7.35 13.47 -11.37
N GLU A 41 -6.10 13.42 -11.75
CA GLU A 41 -5.45 12.20 -12.25
C GLU A 41 -4.19 11.88 -11.46
N SER A 42 -3.77 10.63 -11.57
CA SER A 42 -2.53 10.13 -10.99
C SER A 42 -1.44 9.93 -12.04
N GLU A 43 -0.18 9.96 -11.60
CA GLU A 43 1.02 9.67 -12.40
C GLU A 43 1.93 8.74 -11.61
N ALA A 44 2.63 7.80 -12.30
CA ALA A 44 3.58 6.90 -11.65
C ALA A 44 4.58 6.24 -12.63
N THR A 45 4.77 6.80 -13.83
CA THR A 45 5.57 6.15 -14.89
C THR A 45 6.95 5.67 -14.42
N LEU A 46 7.63 6.44 -13.58
CA LEU A 46 8.94 6.08 -13.04
C LEU A 46 8.91 5.69 -11.56
N THR A 47 7.79 5.88 -10.89
CA THR A 47 7.73 5.81 -9.42
C THR A 47 6.91 4.65 -8.87
N ALA A 48 6.26 3.84 -9.73
CA ALA A 48 5.60 2.60 -9.35
C ALA A 48 6.43 1.39 -9.85
N VAL A 49 7.32 0.88 -9.00
CA VAL A 49 8.34 -0.14 -9.40
C VAL A 49 8.13 -1.43 -8.63
N SER A 50 7.60 -2.46 -9.31
CA SER A 50 7.35 -3.77 -8.71
C SER A 50 8.60 -4.35 -8.05
N GLY A 51 8.44 -4.93 -6.85
CA GLY A 51 9.54 -5.52 -6.08
C GLY A 51 10.42 -4.51 -5.33
N SER A 52 10.20 -3.20 -5.52
CA SER A 52 10.99 -2.17 -4.84
C SER A 52 10.74 -2.17 -3.32
N LYS A 53 11.74 -1.69 -2.58
CA LYS A 53 11.76 -1.62 -1.12
C LYS A 53 11.84 -0.19 -0.64
N ALA A 54 11.31 0.10 0.55
CA ALA A 54 11.48 1.40 1.20
C ALA A 54 12.97 1.77 1.37
N SER A 55 13.81 0.78 1.64
CA SER A 55 15.26 0.94 1.73
C SER A 55 15.95 1.34 0.42
N GLN A 56 15.34 1.07 -0.73
CA GLN A 56 15.82 1.56 -2.02
C GLN A 56 15.30 2.99 -2.26
N TRP A 57 14.00 3.23 -2.05
CA TRP A 57 13.38 4.54 -2.21
C TRP A 57 14.00 5.63 -1.33
N ALA A 58 14.57 5.27 -0.16
CA ALA A 58 15.28 6.21 0.71
C ALA A 58 16.67 6.62 0.18
N LYS A 59 17.15 6.07 -0.95
CA LYS A 59 18.43 6.42 -1.56
C LYS A 59 18.26 7.53 -2.61
N GLN A 60 19.28 8.37 -2.76
CA GLN A 60 19.24 9.53 -3.65
C GLN A 60 18.89 9.16 -5.10
N ASP A 61 19.44 8.07 -5.63
CA ASP A 61 19.18 7.64 -7.00
C ASP A 61 17.69 7.38 -7.25
N TRP A 62 16.99 6.81 -6.27
CA TRP A 62 15.55 6.55 -6.33
C TRP A 62 14.73 7.81 -6.06
N LEU A 63 15.16 8.66 -5.15
CA LEU A 63 14.54 9.96 -4.88
C LEU A 63 14.58 10.87 -6.12
N ASN A 64 15.58 10.73 -6.98
CA ASN A 64 15.69 11.47 -8.23
C ASN A 64 14.55 11.15 -9.21
N TYR A 65 13.96 9.94 -9.18
CA TYR A 65 12.77 9.64 -9.98
C TYR A 65 11.58 10.49 -9.54
N ILE A 66 11.40 10.67 -8.22
CA ILE A 66 10.36 11.56 -7.68
C ILE A 66 10.59 12.98 -8.16
N THR A 67 11.81 13.49 -8.04
CA THR A 67 12.17 14.85 -8.52
C THR A 67 11.88 15.02 -9.99
N TYR A 68 12.23 14.02 -10.80
CA TYR A 68 11.99 14.06 -12.25
C TYR A 68 10.49 14.16 -12.56
N GLU A 69 9.65 13.29 -11.99
CA GLU A 69 8.21 13.32 -12.22
C GLU A 69 7.58 14.64 -11.76
N LEU A 70 8.01 15.17 -10.61
CA LEU A 70 7.53 16.44 -10.10
C LEU A 70 7.95 17.63 -10.99
N ALA A 71 9.09 17.53 -11.67
CA ALA A 71 9.54 18.54 -12.62
C ALA A 71 8.76 18.47 -13.94
N VAL A 72 8.44 17.25 -14.41
CA VAL A 72 7.65 17.02 -15.62
C VAL A 72 6.18 17.45 -15.42
N TYR A 73 5.65 17.17 -14.22
CA TYR A 73 4.25 17.45 -13.87
C TYR A 73 4.14 18.44 -12.69
N PRO A 74 4.32 19.73 -12.94
CA PRO A 74 4.33 20.74 -11.86
C PRO A 74 2.96 20.94 -11.19
N THR A 75 1.91 20.33 -11.72
CA THR A 75 0.56 20.32 -11.14
C THR A 75 0.36 19.32 -10.02
N ILE A 76 1.28 18.37 -9.86
CA ILE A 76 1.25 17.39 -8.76
C ILE A 76 1.46 18.14 -7.45
N ASP A 77 0.52 18.00 -6.53
CA ASP A 77 0.57 18.61 -5.20
C ASP A 77 0.34 17.60 -4.07
N THR A 78 0.12 16.33 -4.41
CA THR A 78 -0.02 15.22 -3.46
C THR A 78 0.81 14.01 -3.89
N VAL A 79 1.43 13.33 -2.93
CA VAL A 79 2.12 12.05 -3.16
C VAL A 79 1.42 10.94 -2.41
N HIS A 80 1.05 9.86 -3.10
CA HIS A 80 0.50 8.64 -2.52
C HIS A 80 1.55 7.54 -2.50
N ILE A 81 1.97 7.11 -1.31
CA ILE A 81 3.08 6.18 -1.12
C ILE A 81 2.54 4.81 -0.72
N ILE A 82 2.93 3.76 -1.44
CA ILE A 82 2.64 2.35 -1.10
C ILE A 82 3.97 1.59 -1.15
N ILE A 83 4.74 1.60 -0.06
CA ILE A 83 6.05 0.96 0.05
C ILE A 83 6.27 0.37 1.44
N GLY A 84 7.20 -0.59 1.52
CA GLY A 84 7.58 -1.25 2.78
C GLY A 84 7.13 -2.69 2.86
N GLY A 85 6.15 -3.12 2.06
CA GLY A 85 5.69 -4.51 2.02
C GLY A 85 6.81 -5.49 1.66
N ASN A 86 7.62 -5.16 0.65
CA ASN A 86 8.77 -5.98 0.25
C ASN A 86 9.91 -5.99 1.28
N ASP A 87 10.05 -4.94 2.09
CA ASP A 87 11.00 -4.96 3.22
C ASP A 87 10.53 -5.93 4.30
N VAL A 88 9.23 -5.96 4.60
CA VAL A 88 8.63 -6.95 5.52
C VAL A 88 8.82 -8.35 4.98
N LEU A 89 8.39 -8.61 3.72
CA LEU A 89 8.52 -9.93 3.08
C LEU A 89 9.96 -10.43 3.11
N ALA A 90 10.94 -9.58 2.80
CA ALA A 90 12.35 -9.97 2.83
C ALA A 90 12.83 -10.43 4.22
N ARG A 91 12.20 -9.96 5.29
CA ARG A 91 12.52 -10.39 6.66
C ARG A 91 11.81 -11.67 7.06
N ILE A 92 10.55 -11.85 6.62
CA ILE A 92 9.69 -12.93 7.12
C ILE A 92 9.59 -14.14 6.21
N GLN A 93 9.92 -14.03 4.92
CA GLN A 93 9.67 -15.10 3.95
C GLN A 93 10.31 -16.45 4.29
N ASN A 94 11.42 -16.48 5.05
CA ASN A 94 12.10 -17.70 5.47
C ASN A 94 12.50 -17.69 6.97
N THR A 95 11.99 -16.72 7.74
CA THR A 95 12.41 -16.51 9.12
C THR A 95 11.20 -16.25 10.02
N ASN A 96 11.10 -17.01 11.12
CA ASN A 96 10.13 -16.70 12.16
C ASN A 96 10.64 -15.52 13.00
N VAL A 97 9.99 -14.36 12.85
CA VAL A 97 10.38 -13.14 13.56
C VAL A 97 9.81 -13.04 14.97
N PHE A 98 9.00 -14.02 15.39
CA PHE A 98 8.37 -14.06 16.71
C PHE A 98 9.04 -15.06 17.68
N THR A 99 10.08 -15.78 17.23
CA THR A 99 10.76 -16.81 18.04
C THR A 99 12.25 -16.56 18.15
N GLY A 100 12.86 -17.18 19.17
CA GLY A 100 14.31 -17.12 19.40
C GLY A 100 14.80 -15.67 19.60
N LEU A 101 15.99 -15.38 19.11
CA LEU A 101 16.58 -14.03 19.18
C LEU A 101 15.86 -13.01 18.28
N ASN A 102 15.15 -13.46 17.24
CA ASN A 102 14.49 -12.57 16.29
C ASN A 102 13.43 -11.69 16.96
N GLN A 103 12.73 -12.21 17.97
CA GLN A 103 11.71 -11.45 18.71
C GLN A 103 12.27 -10.16 19.35
N TYR A 104 13.54 -10.15 19.75
CA TYR A 104 14.19 -8.99 20.35
C TYR A 104 14.61 -7.96 19.30
N PHE A 105 14.89 -8.40 18.07
CA PHE A 105 15.31 -7.51 16.99
C PHE A 105 14.16 -7.03 16.11
N ARG A 106 13.00 -7.68 16.18
CA ARG A 106 11.82 -7.38 15.32
C ARG A 106 11.46 -5.90 15.30
N ASN A 107 11.36 -5.27 16.47
CA ASN A 107 11.02 -3.84 16.53
C ASN A 107 12.10 -2.94 15.90
N SER A 108 13.37 -3.29 15.98
CA SER A 108 14.44 -2.53 15.32
C SER A 108 14.34 -2.63 13.79
N TRP A 109 13.97 -3.78 13.25
CA TRP A 109 13.72 -3.96 11.81
C TRP A 109 12.55 -3.13 11.33
N TRP A 110 11.45 -3.10 12.11
CA TRP A 110 10.30 -2.27 11.77
C TRP A 110 10.60 -0.77 11.86
N ASN A 111 11.42 -0.36 12.80
CA ASN A 111 11.91 1.02 12.91
C ASN A 111 12.84 1.40 11.75
N GLU A 112 13.61 0.45 11.20
CA GLU A 112 14.40 0.68 9.98
C GLU A 112 13.48 0.96 8.77
N ILE A 113 12.43 0.15 8.60
CA ILE A 113 11.43 0.37 7.54
C ILE A 113 10.76 1.74 7.74
N LYS A 114 10.31 2.05 8.95
CA LYS A 114 9.75 3.36 9.31
C LYS A 114 10.68 4.49 8.90
N LYS A 115 11.95 4.42 9.28
CA LYS A 115 12.95 5.44 8.94
C LYS A 115 13.07 5.66 7.44
N ASN A 116 13.08 4.59 6.65
CA ASN A 116 13.17 4.68 5.20
C ASN A 116 11.92 5.34 4.60
N VAL A 117 10.72 4.94 5.01
CA VAL A 117 9.47 5.57 4.56
C VAL A 117 9.40 7.04 4.99
N GLN A 118 9.79 7.34 6.22
CA GLN A 118 9.88 8.72 6.73
C GLN A 118 10.82 9.59 5.87
N THR A 119 11.96 9.01 5.43
CA THR A 119 12.89 9.71 4.53
C THR A 119 12.20 10.07 3.22
N VAL A 120 11.44 9.16 2.62
CA VAL A 120 10.69 9.43 1.39
C VAL A 120 9.62 10.49 1.62
N CYS A 121 8.84 10.40 2.70
CA CYS A 121 7.83 11.40 3.04
C CYS A 121 8.43 12.80 3.19
N ASN A 122 9.52 12.90 3.97
CA ASN A 122 10.21 14.17 4.19
C ASN A 122 10.77 14.74 2.88
N TYR A 123 11.34 13.87 2.04
CA TYR A 123 11.86 14.29 0.74
C TYR A 123 10.76 14.87 -0.15
N CYS A 124 9.61 14.21 -0.24
CA CYS A 124 8.46 14.72 -0.99
C CYS A 124 8.05 16.11 -0.49
N LEU A 125 7.95 16.28 0.83
CA LEU A 125 7.54 17.56 1.45
C LEU A 125 8.58 18.68 1.32
N LEU A 126 9.83 18.39 0.94
CA LEU A 126 10.82 19.44 0.60
C LEU A 126 10.52 20.11 -0.75
N HIS A 127 9.76 19.48 -1.62
CA HIS A 127 9.34 20.09 -2.88
C HIS A 127 8.19 21.07 -2.63
N PRO A 128 8.34 22.36 -2.97
CA PRO A 128 7.39 23.42 -2.58
C PRO A 128 6.00 23.24 -3.17
N GLN A 129 5.87 22.46 -4.25
CA GLN A 129 4.57 22.16 -4.86
C GLN A 129 3.79 21.11 -4.06
N ILE A 130 4.46 20.26 -3.27
CA ILE A 130 3.81 19.17 -2.53
C ILE A 130 3.19 19.69 -1.24
N LYS A 131 1.88 19.54 -1.14
CA LYS A 131 1.07 19.96 0.01
C LYS A 131 0.76 18.78 0.93
N HIS A 132 0.65 17.58 0.37
CA HIS A 132 0.19 16.40 1.09
C HIS A 132 0.96 15.15 0.69
N VAL A 133 1.18 14.27 1.67
CA VAL A 133 1.65 12.90 1.45
C VAL A 133 0.67 11.94 2.11
N VAL A 134 0.24 10.91 1.40
CA VAL A 134 -0.61 9.83 1.95
C VAL A 134 0.16 8.53 1.88
N ILE A 135 0.30 7.87 3.01
CA ILE A 135 0.84 6.50 3.07
C ILE A 135 -0.35 5.55 2.97
N GLY A 136 -0.47 4.84 1.86
CA GLY A 136 -1.43 3.76 1.66
C GLY A 136 -0.98 2.50 2.38
N GLY A 137 -1.82 2.00 3.30
CA GLY A 137 -1.55 0.74 3.98
C GLY A 137 -1.82 -0.47 3.08
N TYR A 138 -1.20 -1.60 3.45
CA TYR A 138 -1.50 -2.92 2.89
C TYR A 138 -2.71 -3.56 3.57
N ASP A 139 -3.22 -4.66 3.01
CA ASP A 139 -4.17 -5.54 3.67
C ASP A 139 -3.52 -6.91 3.94
N TYR A 140 -4.26 -7.86 4.54
CA TYR A 140 -3.77 -9.18 4.92
C TYR A 140 -3.44 -10.01 3.68
N LEU A 141 -2.24 -10.59 3.62
CA LEU A 141 -1.91 -11.51 2.54
C LEU A 141 -2.41 -12.95 2.82
N ASN A 142 -2.51 -13.77 1.78
CA ASN A 142 -2.81 -15.20 1.93
C ASN A 142 -1.48 -15.99 1.97
N ARG A 143 -1.02 -16.29 3.19
CA ARG A 143 0.25 -17.00 3.42
C ARG A 143 0.36 -18.31 2.65
N THR A 144 -0.69 -19.14 2.74
CA THR A 144 -0.67 -20.50 2.16
C THR A 144 -0.60 -20.44 0.63
N THR A 145 -1.37 -19.56 0.02
CA THR A 145 -1.33 -19.37 -1.44
C THR A 145 0.01 -18.78 -1.87
N ALA A 146 0.54 -17.79 -1.14
CA ALA A 146 1.84 -17.20 -1.44
C ALA A 146 2.99 -18.21 -1.34
N GLU A 147 3.03 -19.06 -0.31
CA GLU A 147 4.02 -20.15 -0.19
C GLU A 147 3.95 -21.09 -1.40
N PHE A 148 2.74 -21.48 -1.78
CA PHE A 148 2.54 -22.40 -2.89
C PHE A 148 2.98 -21.79 -4.23
N VAL A 149 2.55 -20.57 -4.54
CA VAL A 149 2.90 -19.89 -5.80
C VAL A 149 4.40 -19.62 -5.89
N MET A 150 5.03 -19.13 -4.82
CA MET A 150 6.48 -18.93 -4.79
C MET A 150 7.25 -20.25 -5.01
N SER A 151 6.76 -21.36 -4.43
CA SER A 151 7.32 -22.68 -4.66
C SER A 151 7.25 -23.10 -6.13
N LEU A 152 6.14 -22.84 -6.82
CA LEU A 152 5.99 -23.13 -8.26
C LEU A 152 6.97 -22.30 -9.10
N MET A 153 7.31 -21.10 -8.66
CA MET A 153 8.31 -20.23 -9.32
C MET A 153 9.75 -20.60 -8.94
N GLY A 154 9.96 -21.70 -8.22
CA GLY A 154 11.28 -22.14 -7.76
C GLY A 154 11.87 -21.29 -6.63
N GLN A 155 11.06 -20.45 -6.00
CA GLN A 155 11.48 -19.62 -4.88
C GLN A 155 11.16 -20.31 -3.54
N LYS A 156 12.11 -20.32 -2.63
CA LYS A 156 11.87 -20.83 -1.29
C LYS A 156 11.16 -19.75 -0.46
N CYS A 157 9.92 -20.02 -0.10
CA CYS A 157 9.17 -19.20 0.85
C CYS A 157 8.42 -20.14 1.80
N THR A 158 8.68 -20.05 3.09
CA THR A 158 8.04 -20.86 4.13
C THR A 158 7.48 -20.01 5.26
N PHE A 159 7.59 -18.69 5.11
CA PHE A 159 7.34 -17.72 6.18
C PHE A 159 7.93 -18.12 7.54
N GLY A 160 9.06 -18.86 7.52
CA GLY A 160 9.71 -19.37 8.73
C GLY A 160 8.82 -20.28 9.59
N GLY A 161 7.79 -20.91 9.01
CA GLY A 161 6.79 -21.69 9.74
C GLY A 161 5.81 -20.86 10.59
N MET A 162 5.75 -19.55 10.39
CA MET A 162 4.76 -18.69 11.07
C MET A 162 3.33 -19.04 10.65
N SER A 163 2.38 -18.89 11.57
CA SER A 163 0.95 -18.98 11.26
C SER A 163 0.46 -17.79 10.43
N GLN A 164 -0.73 -17.89 9.84
CA GLN A 164 -1.37 -16.75 9.17
C GLN A 164 -1.46 -15.52 10.09
N TYR A 165 -1.86 -15.72 11.34
CA TYR A 165 -1.91 -14.68 12.36
C TYR A 165 -0.55 -13.99 12.58
N GLN A 166 0.53 -14.75 12.68
CA GLN A 166 1.86 -14.18 12.88
C GLN A 166 2.34 -13.39 11.65
N VAL A 167 2.09 -13.89 10.45
CA VAL A 167 2.42 -13.16 9.22
C VAL A 167 1.65 -11.84 9.17
N ASN A 168 0.33 -11.88 9.38
CA ASN A 168 -0.49 -10.66 9.41
C ASN A 168 -0.04 -9.71 10.54
N THR A 169 0.32 -10.23 11.72
CA THR A 169 0.84 -9.42 12.83
C THR A 169 2.11 -8.67 12.46
N ALA A 170 3.04 -9.30 11.71
CA ALA A 170 4.25 -8.62 11.25
C ALA A 170 3.93 -7.40 10.36
N PHE A 171 2.97 -7.55 9.45
CA PHE A 171 2.50 -6.43 8.61
C PHE A 171 1.76 -5.37 9.42
N ILE A 172 0.90 -5.77 10.36
CA ILE A 172 0.19 -4.83 11.26
C ILE A 172 1.20 -3.99 12.07
N GLU A 173 2.22 -4.62 12.65
CA GLU A 173 3.26 -3.90 13.42
C GLU A 173 3.97 -2.85 12.56
N VAL A 174 4.25 -3.15 11.29
CA VAL A 174 4.83 -2.17 10.36
C VAL A 174 3.80 -1.10 9.98
N GLY A 175 2.54 -1.46 9.76
CA GLY A 175 1.46 -0.49 9.56
C GLY A 175 1.34 0.51 10.72
N GLN A 176 1.50 0.05 11.98
CA GLN A 176 1.57 0.94 13.14
C GLN A 176 2.75 1.92 13.07
N LYS A 177 3.91 1.48 12.54
CA LYS A 177 5.05 2.38 12.29
C LYS A 177 4.76 3.43 11.23
N MET A 178 3.96 3.09 10.21
CA MET A 178 3.50 4.07 9.21
C MET A 178 2.54 5.08 9.84
N ALA A 179 1.65 4.61 10.71
CA ALA A 179 0.77 5.46 11.50
C ALA A 179 1.55 6.45 12.39
N GLU A 180 2.63 6.01 13.03
CA GLU A 180 3.51 6.88 13.82
C GLU A 180 4.14 8.00 12.97
N ILE A 181 4.46 7.75 11.69
CA ILE A 181 4.94 8.78 10.76
C ILE A 181 3.87 9.85 10.56
N ALA A 182 2.65 9.44 10.22
CA ALA A 182 1.54 10.37 9.99
C ALA A 182 1.21 11.20 11.22
N LEU A 183 1.26 10.61 12.42
CA LEU A 183 1.00 11.32 13.68
C LEU A 183 2.10 12.34 14.03
N SER A 184 3.33 12.11 13.60
CA SER A 184 4.48 12.95 13.96
C SER A 184 4.92 13.94 12.87
N THR A 185 4.36 13.84 11.66
CA THR A 185 4.79 14.64 10.51
C THR A 185 3.60 15.42 9.94
N PRO A 186 3.61 16.75 10.02
CA PRO A 186 2.57 17.56 9.40
C PRO A 186 2.41 17.25 7.91
N ASN A 187 1.18 17.30 7.42
CA ASN A 187 0.80 17.04 6.04
C ASN A 187 1.06 15.59 5.55
N VAL A 188 1.34 14.65 6.44
CA VAL A 188 1.38 13.22 6.15
C VAL A 188 0.14 12.55 6.73
N GLY A 189 -0.58 11.78 5.90
CA GLY A 189 -1.68 10.91 6.31
C GLY A 189 -1.29 9.43 6.19
N TYR A 190 -1.98 8.55 6.93
CA TYR A 190 -1.88 7.11 6.78
C TYR A 190 -3.26 6.50 6.64
N VAL A 191 -3.45 5.63 5.66
CA VAL A 191 -4.69 4.88 5.43
C VAL A 191 -4.54 3.48 5.98
N GLN A 192 -5.31 3.14 7.01
CA GLN A 192 -5.36 1.79 7.54
C GLN A 192 -6.25 0.90 6.68
N ASN A 193 -5.66 -0.10 6.01
CA ASN A 193 -6.40 -1.03 5.16
C ASN A 193 -6.44 -2.47 5.71
N PHE A 194 -5.68 -2.82 6.76
CA PHE A 194 -5.70 -4.19 7.30
C PHE A 194 -7.11 -4.59 7.74
N GLY A 195 -7.64 -5.63 7.09
CA GLY A 195 -8.99 -6.15 7.29
C GLY A 195 -10.09 -5.40 6.53
N LEU A 196 -9.75 -4.40 5.70
CA LEU A 196 -10.72 -3.66 4.92
C LEU A 196 -11.42 -4.55 3.89
N LEU A 197 -10.67 -5.38 3.18
CA LEU A 197 -11.24 -6.30 2.19
C LEU A 197 -12.07 -7.40 2.85
N GLN A 198 -11.65 -7.87 4.03
CA GLN A 198 -12.49 -8.79 4.83
C GLN A 198 -13.83 -8.15 5.20
N TRP A 199 -13.83 -6.91 5.64
CA TRP A 199 -15.06 -6.15 5.93
C TRP A 199 -15.90 -5.96 4.67
N TYR A 200 -15.29 -5.52 3.58
CA TYR A 200 -15.99 -5.25 2.32
C TYR A 200 -16.70 -6.48 1.75
N PHE A 201 -16.00 -7.61 1.76
CA PHE A 201 -16.57 -8.89 1.30
C PHE A 201 -17.36 -9.66 2.38
N ASN A 202 -17.44 -9.10 3.62
CA ASN A 202 -18.04 -9.75 4.79
C ASN A 202 -17.49 -11.19 5.02
N TRP A 203 -16.16 -11.36 4.91
CA TRP A 203 -15.50 -12.64 5.10
C TRP A 203 -14.19 -12.49 5.90
N PRO A 204 -14.07 -13.21 7.06
CA PRO A 204 -15.14 -13.96 7.72
C PRO A 204 -16.31 -13.06 8.12
N ALA A 205 -17.52 -13.64 8.20
CA ALA A 205 -18.72 -12.90 8.47
C ALA A 205 -18.62 -12.07 9.77
N GLY A 206 -19.11 -10.83 9.72
CA GLY A 206 -19.03 -9.91 10.85
C GLY A 206 -17.67 -9.21 11.02
N SER A 207 -16.80 -9.27 10.01
CA SER A 207 -15.53 -8.53 10.02
C SER A 207 -15.76 -7.03 10.21
N ALA A 208 -15.00 -6.42 11.12
CA ALA A 208 -15.11 -4.99 11.42
C ALA A 208 -14.34 -4.15 10.39
N HIS A 209 -14.83 -2.95 10.10
CA HIS A 209 -14.10 -1.96 9.32
C HIS A 209 -12.83 -1.51 10.09
N PRO A 210 -11.67 -1.31 9.43
CA PRO A 210 -10.51 -0.69 10.06
C PRO A 210 -10.80 0.75 10.47
N GLY A 211 -9.96 1.28 11.35
CA GLY A 211 -10.14 2.65 11.86
C GLY A 211 -10.12 3.71 10.75
N LEU A 212 -10.97 4.74 10.90
CA LEU A 212 -11.13 5.85 9.96
C LEU A 212 -10.55 7.14 10.54
N TYR A 213 -9.96 7.97 9.67
CA TYR A 213 -9.67 9.37 9.96
C TYR A 213 -11.01 10.17 10.09
N PRO A 214 -11.16 11.22 10.91
CA PRO A 214 -10.12 11.89 11.70
C PRO A 214 -9.94 11.35 13.13
N THR A 215 -10.76 10.43 13.56
CA THR A 215 -10.64 9.81 14.89
C THR A 215 -9.42 8.91 15.02
N TYR A 216 -8.69 8.81 13.95
CA TYR A 216 -7.47 8.06 13.69
C TYR A 216 -7.29 6.88 14.66
N ASN A 217 -8.09 5.87 14.43
CA ASN A 217 -7.89 4.60 15.09
C ASN A 217 -6.90 3.79 14.24
N PRO A 218 -5.63 3.65 14.65
CA PRO A 218 -4.64 2.89 13.87
C PRO A 218 -4.88 1.38 13.93
N TRP A 219 -5.97 0.96 14.57
CA TRP A 219 -6.28 -0.45 14.77
C TRP A 219 -6.78 -1.08 13.47
N PRO A 220 -6.26 -2.28 13.14
CA PRO A 220 -6.77 -3.05 12.01
C PRO A 220 -8.22 -3.45 12.25
N GLY A 221 -8.96 -3.60 11.15
CA GLY A 221 -10.26 -4.25 11.11
C GLY A 221 -10.13 -5.75 10.88
N GLY A 222 -11.26 -6.37 10.57
CA GLY A 222 -11.32 -7.79 10.21
C GLY A 222 -10.81 -8.73 11.30
N ASN A 223 -10.22 -9.84 10.88
CA ASN A 223 -9.69 -10.87 11.75
C ASN A 223 -8.32 -11.34 11.26
N ALA A 224 -7.26 -11.00 11.98
CA ALA A 224 -5.87 -11.32 11.61
C ALA A 224 -5.55 -12.82 11.52
N TYR A 225 -6.42 -13.73 11.99
CA TYR A 225 -6.26 -15.18 11.78
C TYR A 225 -6.60 -15.64 10.36
N PHE A 226 -7.20 -14.76 9.55
CA PHE A 226 -7.60 -15.04 8.18
C PHE A 226 -6.84 -14.12 7.19
N PRO A 227 -6.64 -14.57 5.94
CA PRO A 227 -6.11 -13.73 4.87
C PRO A 227 -7.16 -12.77 4.32
N MET A 228 -6.79 -11.97 3.30
CA MET A 228 -7.77 -11.35 2.39
C MET A 228 -8.67 -12.44 1.78
N PRO A 229 -9.94 -12.13 1.52
CA PRO A 229 -10.85 -13.05 0.80
C PRO A 229 -10.33 -13.40 -0.60
N ASP A 230 -10.60 -14.60 -1.07
CA ASP A 230 -10.22 -15.04 -2.43
C ASP A 230 -10.74 -14.11 -3.54
N ALA A 231 -11.89 -13.49 -3.33
CA ALA A 231 -12.46 -12.48 -4.24
C ALA A 231 -11.60 -11.21 -4.37
N SER A 232 -10.58 -11.03 -3.51
CA SER A 232 -9.62 -9.92 -3.57
C SER A 232 -8.50 -10.13 -4.58
N PHE A 233 -8.41 -11.30 -5.20
CA PHE A 233 -7.34 -11.67 -6.11
C PHE A 233 -7.86 -11.98 -7.51
N ASP A 234 -7.01 -11.79 -8.52
CA ASP A 234 -7.27 -12.34 -9.85
C ASP A 234 -6.92 -13.81 -9.87
N PRO A 235 -7.75 -14.68 -10.50
CA PRO A 235 -7.43 -16.09 -10.62
C PRO A 235 -6.09 -16.32 -11.34
N LEU A 236 -5.22 -17.09 -10.71
CA LEU A 236 -3.96 -17.54 -11.30
C LEU A 236 -4.11 -18.98 -11.80
N TRP A 237 -3.95 -19.20 -13.11
CA TRP A 237 -4.05 -20.51 -13.71
C TRP A 237 -2.72 -21.25 -13.67
N VAL A 238 -2.71 -22.44 -13.08
CA VAL A 238 -1.56 -23.35 -13.05
C VAL A 238 -1.98 -24.66 -13.71
N GLY A 239 -1.66 -24.81 -15.00
CA GLY A 239 -2.17 -25.91 -15.80
C GLY A 239 -3.70 -25.85 -15.91
N SER A 240 -4.40 -26.87 -15.42
CA SER A 240 -5.87 -26.95 -15.38
C SER A 240 -6.50 -26.46 -14.06
N PHE A 241 -5.70 -26.01 -13.10
CA PHE A 241 -6.18 -25.55 -11.80
C PHE A 241 -6.20 -24.02 -11.76
N ALA A 242 -7.27 -23.45 -11.20
CA ALA A 242 -7.34 -22.03 -10.84
C ALA A 242 -7.01 -21.88 -9.35
N LEU A 243 -6.03 -21.02 -9.04
CA LEU A 243 -5.78 -20.55 -7.69
C LEU A 243 -6.50 -19.22 -7.49
N PRO A 244 -6.86 -18.84 -6.26
CA PRO A 244 -7.46 -17.53 -5.97
C PRO A 244 -6.44 -16.39 -6.06
N GLY A 245 -5.48 -16.47 -6.97
CA GLY A 245 -4.41 -15.49 -7.16
C GLY A 245 -3.07 -15.98 -6.64
N ASP A 246 -2.13 -15.05 -6.42
CA ASP A 246 -0.80 -15.34 -5.88
C ASP A 246 -0.71 -15.22 -4.35
N GLY A 247 -1.80 -14.81 -3.72
CA GLY A 247 -1.87 -14.62 -2.28
C GLY A 247 -1.27 -13.30 -1.76
N ILE A 248 -0.73 -12.46 -2.65
CA ILE A 248 -0.05 -11.21 -2.28
C ILE A 248 -0.70 -9.99 -2.96
N HIS A 249 -0.95 -10.06 -4.27
CA HIS A 249 -1.35 -8.91 -5.06
C HIS A 249 -2.88 -8.83 -5.22
N PRO A 250 -3.52 -7.76 -4.71
CA PRO A 250 -4.93 -7.53 -4.90
C PRO A 250 -5.28 -7.31 -6.37
N ASN A 251 -6.48 -7.71 -6.76
CA ASN A 251 -7.03 -7.38 -8.06
C ASN A 251 -7.48 -5.91 -8.14
N GLU A 252 -7.90 -5.48 -9.31
CA GLU A 252 -8.34 -4.10 -9.56
C GLU A 252 -9.48 -3.66 -8.62
N ASN A 253 -10.48 -4.52 -8.41
CA ASN A 253 -11.60 -4.20 -7.52
C ASN A 253 -11.15 -4.00 -6.07
N ALA A 254 -10.24 -4.85 -5.58
CA ALA A 254 -9.68 -4.74 -4.25
C ALA A 254 -8.84 -3.46 -4.10
N HIS A 255 -8.05 -3.09 -5.13
CA HIS A 255 -7.36 -1.80 -5.16
C HIS A 255 -8.35 -0.62 -5.08
N LYS A 256 -9.44 -0.65 -5.85
CA LYS A 256 -10.48 0.40 -5.80
C LYS A 256 -11.12 0.52 -4.41
N VAL A 257 -11.37 -0.61 -3.72
CA VAL A 257 -11.89 -0.58 -2.34
C VAL A 257 -10.93 0.15 -1.41
N MET A 258 -9.64 -0.15 -1.47
CA MET A 258 -8.62 0.50 -0.64
C MET A 258 -8.46 1.98 -1.00
N LEU A 259 -8.55 2.32 -2.28
CA LEU A 259 -8.46 3.70 -2.75
C LEU A 259 -9.70 4.52 -2.36
N ARG A 260 -10.92 3.95 -2.40
CA ARG A 260 -12.12 4.61 -1.86
C ARG A 260 -11.96 4.97 -0.40
N ASN A 261 -11.35 4.07 0.40
CA ASN A 261 -11.01 4.36 1.79
C ASN A 261 -10.05 5.55 1.91
N ALA A 262 -9.01 5.61 1.09
CA ALA A 262 -8.07 6.74 1.04
C ALA A 262 -8.74 8.04 0.59
N VAL A 263 -9.56 7.97 -0.46
CA VAL A 263 -10.25 9.14 -1.04
C VAL A 263 -11.22 9.73 -0.04
N GLN A 264 -12.02 8.92 0.64
CA GLN A 264 -12.95 9.37 1.67
C GLN A 264 -12.25 10.06 2.85
N GLN A 265 -11.09 9.55 3.27
CA GLN A 265 -10.37 10.07 4.42
C GLN A 265 -9.61 11.37 4.12
N PHE A 266 -9.08 11.53 2.91
CA PHE A 266 -8.14 12.60 2.59
C PHE A 266 -8.55 13.41 1.36
N TYR A 267 -8.71 12.78 0.21
CA TYR A 267 -8.79 13.48 -1.07
C TYR A 267 -10.08 14.28 -1.27
N THR A 268 -11.20 13.82 -0.67
CA THR A 268 -12.46 14.59 -0.69
C THR A 268 -12.32 15.95 -0.03
N HIS A 269 -11.45 16.06 0.98
CA HIS A 269 -11.19 17.34 1.65
C HIS A 269 -10.31 18.28 0.83
N TRP A 270 -9.49 17.75 -0.07
CA TRP A 270 -8.53 18.54 -0.84
C TRP A 270 -9.01 18.86 -2.24
N TYR A 271 -9.76 17.97 -2.86
CA TYR A 271 -10.17 18.03 -4.27
C TYR A 271 -11.68 17.97 -4.47
N GLY A 272 -12.46 17.66 -3.46
CA GLY A 272 -13.92 17.66 -3.53
C GLY A 272 -14.46 19.05 -3.86
N SER A 273 -15.50 19.10 -4.70
CA SER A 273 -16.22 20.35 -4.96
C SER A 273 -16.81 20.86 -3.64
N LYS A 274 -16.46 22.10 -3.27
CA LYS A 274 -17.10 22.80 -2.15
C LYS A 274 -18.49 23.24 -2.53
#